data_2413ccbe1af05e3fc5ef21942782147e
#
_entry.id   2413ccbe1af05e3fc5ef21942782147e
#
_cell.length_a   1.000
_cell.length_b   1.000
_cell.length_c   1.000
_cell.angle_alpha   90.00
_cell.angle_beta   90.00
_cell.angle_gamma   90.00
#
_symmetry.space_group_name_H-M   'P 1'
#
loop_
_entity.id
_entity.type
_entity.pdbx_description
1 polymer ?
#
loop_
_entity_poly.entity_id
_entity_poly.type
_entity_poly.pdbx_seq_one_letter_code
_entity_poly.pdbx_strand_id
1 'polypeptide(L)'
;MKKLFNKYLFLLCVAFGALIFSSCSKDDDAENDNGGVVINPDKNLPDPTGTVTLNIMIGDDENKRVDINGFGTIQINSAYNFVGYDYNYSFVSLGKMKGLGNVTAIPQDGWNRSVAVNPGDGYVVRCKRYYSDELYIYARLYVVSEIAGTSGGVIGYTIKCQAPFVLAPKFTESSIEFDADENLEKELTFVNPTNVTVKSKPDWCEVKAADKGFKVTATPNYINAERSGIIEFENTEGSTSVSVKQKKSDNPKFEAGNGTETDPYIIATAAQLDEVRNFPSACFELSKDIDLSSYLNSNSSGWTPIKDFTGKFDGKKHTIKGLWISLSSIDYVGLFAKIQGSSNDKRASVSNLFVNVSKKGITGAGCVGGICGSLSYGNIENCMVTGDISGYQCVGGVVGGNTNKSSVSQCASSGNITATNGYAGGILGQDVSSCDINNCYSIANVKAEGSYYYYSYAYGIGSGAEKCYFAGTISGTEMNSVRPIADSYSNSYYDSEKTKISGKPGALTTKQMKQQASFQGWDFDNIWTIQEGVDYPKLRSLQK
;
A
#
# COMPACT_ATOMS: atom_id res chain seq x y z
N MET A 1 -6.70 -38.56 32.56
CA MET A 1 -6.42 -38.99 31.17
C MET A 1 -7.31 -38.21 30.24
N LYS A 2 -6.84 -37.14 29.68
CA LYS A 2 -7.32 -36.28 28.56
C LYS A 2 -6.77 -34.86 28.73
N LYS A 3 -5.49 -34.70 28.56
CA LYS A 3 -4.78 -33.44 28.35
C LYS A 3 -3.43 -33.81 27.75
N LEU A 4 -3.37 -34.10 26.46
CA LEU A 4 -2.15 -34.21 25.66
C LEU A 4 -2.53 -34.48 24.19
N PHE A 5 -3.20 -33.53 23.56
CA PHE A 5 -3.40 -33.56 22.10
C PHE A 5 -3.74 -32.11 21.66
N ASN A 6 -2.75 -31.26 21.55
CA ASN A 6 -2.79 -30.05 20.75
C ASN A 6 -1.47 -29.25 20.86
N LYS A 7 -0.36 -29.91 20.54
CA LYS A 7 0.95 -29.22 20.46
C LYS A 7 1.84 -29.64 19.29
N TYR A 8 1.29 -30.42 18.34
CA TYR A 8 2.04 -30.89 17.18
C TYR A 8 1.23 -30.77 15.88
N LEU A 9 0.78 -29.56 15.54
CA LEU A 9 0.18 -29.31 14.22
C LEU A 9 0.63 -27.97 13.62
N PHE A 10 1.84 -27.52 13.95
CA PHE A 10 2.41 -26.30 13.34
C PHE A 10 3.87 -26.46 12.92
N LEU A 11 4.31 -27.71 12.71
CA LEU A 11 5.69 -28.02 12.29
C LEU A 11 5.74 -29.01 11.12
N LEU A 12 4.79 -28.98 10.19
CA LEU A 12 4.78 -29.92 9.05
C LEU A 12 4.43 -29.30 7.71
N CYS A 13 4.78 -28.02 7.48
CA CYS A 13 4.65 -27.38 6.17
C CYS A 13 5.92 -26.69 5.65
N VAL A 14 7.10 -26.99 6.20
CA VAL A 14 8.39 -26.45 5.70
C VAL A 14 9.36 -27.55 5.22
N ALA A 15 8.91 -28.77 5.00
CA ALA A 15 9.76 -29.90 4.61
C ALA A 15 9.22 -30.68 3.42
N PHE A 16 8.75 -30.02 2.34
CA PHE A 16 8.49 -30.68 1.06
C PHE A 16 8.77 -29.72 -0.10
N GLY A 17 10.03 -29.54 -0.43
CA GLY A 17 10.48 -28.69 -1.54
C GLY A 17 11.94 -28.95 -1.92
N ALA A 18 12.52 -30.02 -1.44
CA ALA A 18 13.85 -30.44 -1.81
C ALA A 18 13.90 -31.93 -2.05
N LEU A 19 13.40 -32.38 -3.19
CA LEU A 19 13.67 -33.73 -3.68
C LEU A 19 13.73 -33.74 -5.21
N ILE A 20 14.95 -33.92 -5.66
CA ILE A 20 15.39 -34.76 -6.74
C ILE A 20 15.32 -34.19 -8.16
N PHE A 21 16.47 -33.74 -8.65
CA PHE A 21 17.06 -34.34 -9.83
C PHE A 21 18.57 -34.47 -9.60
N SER A 22 18.95 -35.57 -8.99
CA SER A 22 20.28 -36.14 -9.08
C SER A 22 20.25 -37.10 -10.26
N SER A 23 20.83 -36.73 -11.36
CA SER A 23 21.34 -37.65 -12.36
C SER A 23 22.76 -37.23 -12.68
N CYS A 24 23.68 -37.99 -12.15
CA CYS A 24 25.08 -37.96 -12.52
C CYS A 24 25.25 -38.16 -14.00
N SER A 25 25.96 -37.24 -14.68
CA SER A 25 26.99 -37.58 -15.62
C SER A 25 28.15 -36.63 -15.36
N LYS A 26 29.25 -37.21 -14.94
CA LYS A 26 30.56 -36.56 -14.97
C LYS A 26 30.89 -36.30 -16.41
N ASP A 27 31.03 -35.04 -16.78
CA ASP A 27 31.94 -34.60 -17.84
C ASP A 27 32.63 -33.36 -17.31
N ASP A 28 33.96 -33.48 -17.22
CA ASP A 28 34.87 -32.42 -16.84
C ASP A 28 34.85 -31.34 -17.94
N ASP A 29 34.14 -30.24 -17.70
CA ASP A 29 34.30 -29.02 -18.51
C ASP A 29 34.82 -27.89 -17.64
N ALA A 30 36.01 -27.43 -17.99
CA ALA A 30 36.73 -26.35 -17.35
C ALA A 30 35.88 -25.09 -17.26
N GLU A 31 35.67 -24.61 -16.04
CA GLU A 31 35.16 -23.26 -15.75
C GLU A 31 36.13 -22.22 -16.32
N ASN A 32 35.68 -21.54 -17.36
CA ASN A 32 36.35 -20.35 -17.88
C ASN A 32 35.63 -19.13 -17.30
N ASP A 33 36.23 -18.57 -16.26
CA ASP A 33 35.71 -17.44 -15.46
C ASP A 33 35.95 -16.11 -16.21
N ASN A 34 35.23 -15.94 -17.31
CA ASN A 34 35.05 -14.65 -17.98
C ASN A 34 33.61 -14.63 -18.47
N GLY A 35 32.73 -13.78 -17.92
CA GLY A 35 31.30 -13.60 -18.17
C GLY A 35 30.77 -13.75 -19.60
N GLY A 36 31.31 -14.70 -20.33
CA GLY A 36 31.00 -15.10 -21.69
C GLY A 36 29.88 -16.13 -21.71
N VAL A 37 28.91 -15.86 -22.53
CA VAL A 37 27.82 -16.76 -22.89
C VAL A 37 28.40 -18.10 -23.32
N VAL A 38 28.12 -19.18 -22.56
CA VAL A 38 28.53 -20.54 -22.92
C VAL A 38 27.65 -21.00 -24.10
N ILE A 39 28.17 -20.85 -25.30
CA ILE A 39 27.60 -21.45 -26.51
C ILE A 39 28.27 -22.81 -26.65
N ASN A 40 27.49 -23.90 -26.69
CA ASN A 40 28.03 -25.22 -27.01
C ASN A 40 27.88 -25.46 -28.53
N PRO A 41 28.89 -25.12 -29.36
CA PRO A 41 28.79 -25.17 -30.82
C PRO A 41 28.77 -26.59 -31.37
N ASP A 42 29.20 -27.58 -30.61
CA ASP A 42 29.40 -28.95 -31.07
C ASP A 42 28.18 -29.86 -30.89
N LYS A 43 27.20 -29.44 -30.11
CA LYS A 43 25.98 -30.20 -29.89
C LYS A 43 24.98 -29.98 -31.05
N ASN A 44 24.48 -31.05 -31.66
CA ASN A 44 23.47 -30.95 -32.71
C ASN A 44 22.10 -30.69 -32.09
N LEU A 45 21.74 -29.41 -31.96
CA LEU A 45 20.44 -29.00 -31.44
C LEU A 45 19.43 -28.84 -32.59
N PRO A 46 18.16 -29.27 -32.40
CA PRO A 46 17.14 -29.10 -33.43
C PRO A 46 16.85 -27.62 -33.68
N ASP A 47 16.46 -27.32 -34.91
CA ASP A 47 15.97 -25.97 -35.21
C ASP A 47 14.75 -25.62 -34.35
N PRO A 48 14.67 -24.39 -33.84
CA PRO A 48 13.53 -23.95 -33.01
C PRO A 48 12.23 -23.87 -33.83
N THR A 49 11.11 -24.00 -33.13
CA THR A 49 9.79 -23.79 -33.72
C THR A 49 9.70 -22.38 -34.34
N GLY A 50 9.12 -22.29 -35.54
CA GLY A 50 9.03 -21.02 -36.26
C GLY A 50 10.29 -20.66 -37.08
N THR A 51 11.23 -21.59 -37.22
CA THR A 51 12.37 -21.42 -38.17
C THR A 51 11.87 -21.28 -39.59
N VAL A 52 12.38 -20.25 -40.27
CA VAL A 52 12.15 -20.01 -41.70
C VAL A 52 13.48 -20.10 -42.42
N THR A 53 13.50 -20.68 -43.62
CA THR A 53 14.68 -20.71 -44.51
C THR A 53 14.49 -19.66 -45.60
N LEU A 54 15.45 -18.79 -45.75
CA LEU A 54 15.45 -17.68 -46.70
C LEU A 54 16.68 -17.76 -47.60
N ASN A 55 16.52 -17.35 -48.87
CA ASN A 55 17.65 -17.10 -49.76
C ASN A 55 17.83 -15.59 -49.89
N ILE A 56 18.98 -15.10 -49.44
CA ILE A 56 19.32 -13.67 -49.49
C ILE A 56 20.38 -13.48 -50.58
N MET A 57 20.00 -12.75 -51.60
CA MET A 57 20.89 -12.45 -52.73
C MET A 57 21.78 -11.26 -52.38
N ILE A 58 23.05 -11.31 -52.78
CA ILE A 58 24.03 -10.24 -52.57
C ILE A 58 23.69 -9.04 -53.44
N GLY A 59 23.78 -7.85 -52.89
CA GLY A 59 23.63 -6.58 -53.59
C GLY A 59 23.23 -5.44 -52.69
N ASP A 60 23.46 -4.23 -53.18
CA ASP A 60 23.17 -3.00 -52.45
C ASP A 60 21.79 -2.40 -52.83
N ASP A 61 21.09 -3.01 -53.80
CA ASP A 61 19.78 -2.59 -54.26
C ASP A 61 18.67 -2.95 -53.27
N GLU A 62 17.63 -2.13 -53.23
CA GLU A 62 16.46 -2.38 -52.36
C GLU A 62 15.75 -3.70 -52.64
N ASN A 63 15.78 -4.18 -53.88
CA ASN A 63 15.21 -5.46 -54.30
C ASN A 63 15.91 -6.70 -53.71
N LYS A 64 17.05 -6.51 -53.08
CA LYS A 64 17.82 -7.57 -52.39
C LYS A 64 17.55 -7.65 -50.90
N ARG A 65 16.73 -6.75 -50.40
CA ARG A 65 16.28 -6.73 -48.99
C ARG A 65 15.28 -7.85 -48.74
N VAL A 66 15.44 -8.52 -47.61
CA VAL A 66 14.55 -9.62 -47.21
C VAL A 66 13.97 -9.32 -45.82
N ASP A 67 12.66 -9.41 -45.72
CA ASP A 67 11.94 -9.28 -44.45
C ASP A 67 12.06 -10.58 -43.63
N ILE A 68 12.40 -10.45 -42.36
CA ILE A 68 12.45 -11.56 -41.41
C ILE A 68 11.17 -11.57 -40.59
N ASN A 69 10.11 -12.11 -41.16
CA ASN A 69 8.83 -12.45 -40.49
C ASN A 69 8.39 -11.45 -39.39
N GLY A 70 8.22 -10.16 -39.76
CA GLY A 70 7.75 -9.09 -38.87
C GLY A 70 8.80 -8.55 -37.89
N PHE A 71 10.04 -9.06 -37.92
CA PHE A 71 11.17 -8.47 -37.20
C PHE A 71 11.65 -7.19 -37.91
N GLY A 72 11.77 -7.25 -39.23
CA GLY A 72 12.26 -6.18 -40.09
C GLY A 72 13.17 -6.70 -41.20
N THR A 73 13.75 -5.78 -41.95
CA THR A 73 14.41 -6.06 -43.22
C THR A 73 15.94 -6.04 -43.11
N ILE A 74 16.58 -7.10 -43.54
CA ILE A 74 18.05 -7.20 -43.66
C ILE A 74 18.45 -7.46 -45.12
N GLN A 75 19.73 -7.23 -45.41
CA GLN A 75 20.32 -7.56 -46.72
C GLN A 75 21.76 -8.00 -46.53
N ILE A 76 22.31 -8.63 -47.59
CA ILE A 76 23.74 -8.91 -47.72
C ILE A 76 24.28 -7.98 -48.80
N ASN A 77 25.16 -7.05 -48.42
CA ASN A 77 25.71 -6.06 -49.32
C ASN A 77 26.77 -6.64 -50.26
N SER A 78 27.22 -5.84 -51.22
CA SER A 78 28.26 -6.21 -52.17
C SER A 78 29.62 -6.56 -51.55
N ALA A 79 29.87 -6.19 -50.29
CA ALA A 79 31.05 -6.57 -49.50
C ALA A 79 30.84 -7.84 -48.68
N TYR A 80 29.78 -8.64 -48.93
CA TYR A 80 29.45 -9.89 -48.25
C TYR A 80 29.18 -9.74 -46.75
N ASN A 81 28.59 -8.60 -46.34
CA ASN A 81 28.22 -8.36 -44.95
C ASN A 81 26.72 -8.31 -44.78
N PHE A 82 26.21 -8.84 -43.65
CA PHE A 82 24.87 -8.49 -43.17
C PHE A 82 24.79 -7.00 -42.83
N VAL A 83 23.74 -6.34 -43.31
CA VAL A 83 23.38 -4.96 -43.00
C VAL A 83 21.88 -4.85 -42.83
N GLY A 84 21.43 -3.95 -41.97
CA GLY A 84 20.01 -3.62 -41.80
C GLY A 84 19.56 -2.54 -42.76
N TYR A 85 18.26 -2.35 -42.84
CA TYR A 85 17.63 -1.29 -43.64
C TYR A 85 18.12 0.11 -43.25
N ASP A 86 18.35 0.36 -41.94
CA ASP A 86 18.77 1.65 -41.40
C ASP A 86 19.77 1.48 -40.22
N TYR A 87 20.08 2.59 -39.56
CA TYR A 87 21.01 2.63 -38.42
C TYR A 87 20.47 1.98 -37.12
N ASN A 88 19.22 1.53 -37.09
CA ASN A 88 18.61 0.88 -35.91
C ASN A 88 19.03 -0.58 -35.77
N TYR A 89 19.59 -1.18 -36.82
CA TYR A 89 20.03 -2.57 -36.82
C TYR A 89 21.46 -2.72 -36.33
N SER A 90 21.70 -3.78 -35.58
CA SER A 90 23.06 -4.21 -35.21
C SER A 90 23.12 -5.73 -35.20
N PHE A 91 24.29 -6.26 -35.53
CA PHE A 91 24.55 -7.68 -35.69
C PHE A 91 25.73 -8.09 -34.80
N VAL A 92 25.73 -9.34 -34.35
CA VAL A 92 26.88 -9.99 -33.73
C VAL A 92 27.06 -11.39 -34.31
N SER A 93 28.28 -11.74 -34.67
CA SER A 93 28.63 -13.11 -35.06
C SER A 93 29.00 -13.92 -33.83
N LEU A 94 28.48 -15.13 -33.75
CA LEU A 94 28.76 -16.10 -32.69
C LEU A 94 29.75 -17.18 -33.16
N GLY A 95 30.22 -17.09 -34.42
CA GLY A 95 31.13 -18.05 -35.03
C GLY A 95 30.47 -19.35 -35.47
N LYS A 96 31.29 -20.38 -35.69
CA LYS A 96 30.89 -21.70 -36.22
C LYS A 96 29.91 -22.42 -35.30
N MET A 97 28.83 -22.96 -35.89
CA MET A 97 27.78 -23.71 -35.20
C MET A 97 27.27 -24.88 -36.06
N LYS A 98 26.56 -25.82 -35.46
CA LYS A 98 25.94 -26.96 -36.18
C LYS A 98 24.61 -26.61 -36.81
N GLY A 99 23.94 -25.55 -36.36
CA GLY A 99 22.63 -25.12 -36.84
C GLY A 99 22.05 -23.95 -36.10
N LEU A 100 20.86 -23.51 -36.50
CA LEU A 100 20.14 -22.40 -35.86
C LEU A 100 19.81 -22.68 -34.38
N GLY A 101 19.55 -23.95 -34.02
CA GLY A 101 19.27 -24.36 -32.64
C GLY A 101 20.44 -24.09 -31.68
N ASN A 102 21.65 -23.95 -32.18
CA ASN A 102 22.84 -23.62 -31.37
C ASN A 102 22.95 -22.13 -31.02
N VAL A 103 22.16 -21.24 -31.68
CA VAL A 103 22.07 -19.83 -31.31
C VAL A 103 21.15 -19.71 -30.10
N THR A 104 21.69 -19.90 -28.90
CA THR A 104 20.95 -20.02 -27.64
C THR A 104 21.11 -18.83 -26.70
N ALA A 105 21.83 -17.79 -27.11
CA ALA A 105 22.14 -16.64 -26.29
C ALA A 105 22.05 -15.33 -27.06
N ILE A 106 21.78 -14.25 -26.34
CA ILE A 106 21.82 -12.89 -26.87
C ILE A 106 23.01 -12.18 -26.22
N PRO A 107 24.07 -11.88 -27.00
CA PRO A 107 25.25 -11.20 -26.46
C PRO A 107 24.93 -9.81 -25.90
N GLN A 108 25.63 -9.41 -24.86
CA GLN A 108 25.48 -8.08 -24.28
C GLN A 108 26.26 -7.01 -25.05
N ASP A 109 27.40 -7.39 -25.65
CA ASP A 109 28.31 -6.51 -26.39
C ASP A 109 28.70 -7.09 -27.75
N GLY A 110 29.70 -6.51 -28.43
CA GLY A 110 30.15 -6.94 -29.75
C GLY A 110 29.22 -6.56 -30.90
N TRP A 111 28.23 -5.68 -30.66
CA TRP A 111 27.26 -5.27 -31.66
C TRP A 111 27.83 -4.31 -32.69
N ASN A 112 27.73 -4.71 -33.95
CA ASN A 112 28.24 -3.96 -35.11
C ASN A 112 27.09 -3.68 -36.10
N ARG A 113 27.20 -2.59 -36.85
CA ARG A 113 26.23 -2.25 -37.92
C ARG A 113 26.27 -3.19 -39.10
N SER A 114 27.45 -3.84 -39.31
CA SER A 114 27.63 -4.85 -40.32
C SER A 114 28.58 -5.93 -39.80
N VAL A 115 28.37 -7.19 -40.24
CA VAL A 115 29.23 -8.32 -39.92
C VAL A 115 29.38 -9.19 -41.15
N ALA A 116 30.58 -9.79 -41.35
CA ALA A 116 30.85 -10.69 -42.48
C ALA A 116 29.94 -11.92 -42.41
N VAL A 117 29.43 -12.35 -43.57
CA VAL A 117 28.59 -13.54 -43.72
C VAL A 117 29.46 -14.75 -44.07
N ASN A 118 29.45 -15.75 -43.20
CA ASN A 118 30.25 -16.99 -43.41
C ASN A 118 29.33 -18.21 -43.28
N PRO A 119 29.36 -19.16 -44.23
CA PRO A 119 28.64 -20.42 -44.08
C PRO A 119 29.05 -21.17 -42.81
N GLY A 120 28.04 -21.69 -42.11
CA GLY A 120 28.22 -22.39 -40.82
C GLY A 120 28.32 -21.49 -39.60
N ASP A 121 28.27 -20.17 -39.76
CA ASP A 121 28.24 -19.25 -38.60
C ASP A 121 26.81 -18.96 -38.16
N GLY A 122 26.65 -18.79 -36.81
CA GLY A 122 25.46 -18.27 -36.17
C GLY A 122 25.57 -16.78 -35.89
N TYR A 123 24.43 -16.09 -35.93
CA TYR A 123 24.36 -14.64 -35.70
C TYR A 123 23.14 -14.31 -34.88
N VAL A 124 23.23 -13.20 -34.12
CA VAL A 124 22.09 -12.52 -33.58
C VAL A 124 22.01 -11.13 -34.20
N VAL A 125 20.81 -10.73 -34.59
CA VAL A 125 20.50 -9.38 -35.05
C VAL A 125 19.51 -8.74 -34.09
N ARG A 126 19.70 -7.48 -33.80
CA ARG A 126 18.74 -6.66 -33.05
C ARG A 126 18.32 -5.46 -33.86
N CYS A 127 17.07 -5.02 -33.62
CA CYS A 127 16.52 -3.81 -34.20
C CYS A 127 15.86 -2.97 -33.10
N LYS A 128 16.10 -1.66 -33.10
CA LYS A 128 15.45 -0.71 -32.18
C LYS A 128 14.10 -0.27 -32.79
N ARG A 129 12.99 -0.36 -32.03
CA ARG A 129 11.67 0.10 -32.51
C ARG A 129 11.57 1.62 -32.51
N TYR A 130 10.99 2.19 -33.57
CA TYR A 130 10.93 3.62 -33.89
C TYR A 130 10.29 4.55 -32.82
N TYR A 131 9.58 4.02 -31.83
CA TYR A 131 8.85 4.81 -30.83
C TYR A 131 9.14 4.41 -29.38
N SER A 132 10.17 3.63 -29.11
CA SER A 132 10.59 3.32 -27.75
C SER A 132 12.11 3.47 -27.65
N ASP A 133 12.54 4.33 -26.75
CA ASP A 133 13.97 4.59 -26.57
C ASP A 133 14.76 3.42 -25.98
N GLU A 134 14.09 2.35 -25.53
CA GLU A 134 14.69 1.30 -24.70
C GLU A 134 14.48 -0.15 -25.17
N LEU A 135 13.63 -0.44 -26.16
CA LEU A 135 13.31 -1.82 -26.51
C LEU A 135 13.91 -2.28 -27.83
N TYR A 136 14.87 -3.21 -27.74
CA TYR A 136 15.35 -4.00 -28.89
C TYR A 136 14.47 -5.24 -29.09
N ILE A 137 14.19 -5.55 -30.36
CA ILE A 137 13.70 -6.86 -30.77
C ILE A 137 14.86 -7.64 -31.39
N TYR A 138 14.83 -8.96 -31.25
CA TYR A 138 15.94 -9.82 -31.65
C TYR A 138 15.47 -10.89 -32.62
N ALA A 139 16.38 -11.26 -33.54
CA ALA A 139 16.25 -12.45 -34.37
C ALA A 139 17.57 -13.23 -34.35
N ARG A 140 17.50 -14.54 -34.49
CA ARG A 140 18.65 -15.39 -34.65
C ARG A 140 18.76 -15.89 -36.09
N LEU A 141 19.99 -15.97 -36.60
CA LEU A 141 20.30 -16.38 -37.98
C LEU A 141 21.37 -17.48 -37.94
N TYR A 142 21.32 -18.35 -38.93
CA TYR A 142 22.36 -19.34 -39.22
C TYR A 142 22.55 -19.44 -40.72
N VAL A 143 23.81 -19.27 -41.18
CA VAL A 143 24.14 -19.35 -42.60
C VAL A 143 24.40 -20.81 -43.00
N VAL A 144 23.50 -21.36 -43.77
CA VAL A 144 23.53 -22.78 -44.16
C VAL A 144 24.55 -23.02 -45.24
N SER A 145 24.51 -22.26 -46.35
CA SER A 145 25.35 -22.47 -47.52
C SER A 145 25.41 -21.24 -48.43
N GLU A 146 26.37 -21.19 -49.28
CA GLU A 146 26.45 -20.26 -50.42
C GLU A 146 25.48 -20.66 -51.54
N ILE A 147 25.03 -19.68 -52.31
CA ILE A 147 24.30 -19.85 -53.56
C ILE A 147 25.23 -19.44 -54.68
N ALA A 148 25.60 -20.44 -55.55
CA ALA A 148 26.50 -20.22 -56.66
C ALA A 148 25.74 -19.67 -57.89
N GLY A 149 26.34 -18.72 -58.57
CA GLY A 149 25.85 -18.23 -59.86
C GLY A 149 26.33 -19.11 -61.00
N THR A 150 25.78 -18.91 -62.16
CA THR A 150 26.14 -19.68 -63.40
C THR A 150 27.58 -19.52 -63.83
N SER A 151 28.27 -18.47 -63.39
CA SER A 151 29.69 -18.19 -63.62
C SER A 151 30.59 -18.71 -62.52
N GLY A 152 30.08 -19.43 -61.52
CA GLY A 152 30.84 -20.01 -60.40
C GLY A 152 31.13 -19.08 -59.21
N GLY A 153 30.69 -17.81 -59.28
CA GLY A 153 30.79 -16.87 -58.16
C GLY A 153 29.65 -17.02 -57.17
N VAL A 154 29.84 -16.59 -55.92
CA VAL A 154 28.78 -16.55 -54.90
C VAL A 154 27.85 -15.37 -55.19
N ILE A 155 26.55 -15.65 -55.34
CA ILE A 155 25.51 -14.65 -55.65
C ILE A 155 24.53 -14.46 -54.48
N GLY A 156 24.58 -15.27 -53.44
CA GLY A 156 23.73 -15.22 -52.29
C GLY A 156 24.04 -16.27 -51.24
N TYR A 157 23.22 -16.31 -50.21
CA TYR A 157 23.32 -17.29 -49.13
C TYR A 157 21.93 -17.83 -48.75
N THR A 158 21.90 -19.13 -48.44
CA THR A 158 20.76 -19.77 -47.79
C THR A 158 20.90 -19.63 -46.29
N ILE A 159 19.90 -19.05 -45.64
CA ILE A 159 19.93 -18.70 -44.21
C ILE A 159 18.71 -19.27 -43.53
N LYS A 160 18.88 -19.93 -42.40
CA LYS A 160 17.81 -20.22 -41.45
C LYS A 160 17.68 -19.06 -40.46
N CYS A 161 16.49 -18.63 -40.19
CA CYS A 161 16.20 -17.55 -39.21
C CYS A 161 14.99 -17.85 -38.37
N GLN A 162 14.93 -17.24 -37.20
CA GLN A 162 13.74 -17.19 -36.34
C GLN A 162 13.64 -15.81 -35.72
N ALA A 163 12.42 -15.25 -35.81
CA ALA A 163 12.01 -14.03 -35.13
C ALA A 163 10.56 -14.16 -34.62
N PRO A 164 10.25 -13.59 -33.45
CA PRO A 164 11.19 -12.99 -32.50
C PRO A 164 12.08 -14.04 -31.83
N PHE A 165 13.32 -13.65 -31.49
CA PHE A 165 14.21 -14.44 -30.65
C PHE A 165 14.16 -13.92 -29.22
N VAL A 166 13.47 -14.65 -28.35
CA VAL A 166 13.26 -14.31 -26.94
C VAL A 166 13.84 -15.41 -26.08
N LEU A 167 14.41 -15.07 -24.96
CA LEU A 167 14.94 -16.02 -23.97
C LEU A 167 14.26 -15.76 -22.62
N ALA A 168 14.13 -16.81 -21.82
CA ALA A 168 13.65 -16.66 -20.45
C ALA A 168 14.50 -15.63 -19.69
N PRO A 169 13.89 -14.82 -18.79
CA PRO A 169 14.62 -13.81 -18.03
C PRO A 169 15.75 -14.43 -17.22
N LYS A 170 16.90 -13.78 -17.20
CA LYS A 170 18.03 -14.16 -16.36
C LYS A 170 18.82 -12.93 -15.99
N PHE A 171 19.17 -12.81 -14.71
CA PHE A 171 20.01 -11.75 -14.17
C PHE A 171 21.35 -12.31 -13.72
N THR A 172 22.35 -11.45 -13.64
CA THR A 172 23.66 -11.76 -13.04
C THR A 172 23.49 -11.99 -11.54
N GLU A 173 22.62 -11.20 -10.89
CA GLU A 173 22.33 -11.25 -9.46
C GLU A 173 21.18 -12.23 -9.19
N SER A 174 21.38 -13.18 -8.29
CA SER A 174 20.32 -14.04 -7.74
C SER A 174 19.74 -13.49 -6.43
N SER A 175 20.44 -12.56 -5.79
CA SER A 175 20.02 -11.90 -4.57
C SER A 175 20.62 -10.51 -4.44
N ILE A 176 19.89 -9.60 -3.77
CA ILE A 176 20.35 -8.27 -3.40
C ILE A 176 20.06 -8.02 -1.92
N GLU A 177 20.94 -7.26 -1.24
CA GLU A 177 20.80 -6.92 0.15
C GLU A 177 20.90 -5.40 0.33
N PHE A 178 20.01 -4.83 1.14
CA PHE A 178 19.96 -3.42 1.53
C PHE A 178 20.32 -3.24 3.00
N ASP A 179 20.94 -2.13 3.34
CA ASP A 179 21.02 -1.64 4.71
C ASP A 179 19.65 -1.09 5.17
N ALA A 180 19.45 -0.94 6.49
CA ALA A 180 18.16 -0.60 7.05
C ALA A 180 17.70 0.83 6.74
N ASP A 181 18.59 1.79 6.86
CA ASP A 181 18.23 3.20 7.07
C ASP A 181 18.29 4.08 5.82
N GLU A 182 18.71 3.53 4.67
CA GLU A 182 18.92 4.32 3.45
C GLU A 182 18.07 3.81 2.28
N ASN A 183 17.58 4.75 1.47
CA ASN A 183 17.01 4.49 0.16
C ASN A 183 18.13 4.19 -0.86
N LEU A 184 18.82 3.09 -0.65
CA LEU A 184 19.87 2.66 -1.57
C LEU A 184 19.27 2.03 -2.81
N GLU A 185 19.87 2.34 -3.95
CA GLU A 185 19.57 1.72 -5.24
C GLU A 185 20.52 0.54 -5.48
N LYS A 186 19.98 -0.60 -5.89
CA LYS A 186 20.72 -1.77 -6.36
C LYS A 186 20.33 -2.03 -7.81
N GLU A 187 21.29 -2.48 -8.60
CA GLU A 187 21.04 -2.82 -10.00
C GLU A 187 20.93 -4.34 -10.17
N LEU A 188 19.99 -4.75 -11.00
CA LEU A 188 19.86 -6.11 -11.51
C LEU A 188 20.23 -6.08 -12.99
N THR A 189 21.30 -6.78 -13.36
CA THR A 189 21.83 -6.75 -14.71
C THR A 189 21.34 -7.95 -15.52
N PHE A 190 20.79 -7.70 -16.71
CA PHE A 190 20.37 -8.77 -17.59
C PHE A 190 21.56 -9.62 -18.07
N VAL A 191 21.40 -10.93 -17.99
CA VAL A 191 22.19 -11.87 -18.81
C VAL A 191 21.51 -12.01 -20.19
N ASN A 192 20.16 -12.03 -20.21
CA ASN A 192 19.37 -12.09 -21.43
C ASN A 192 18.44 -10.86 -21.49
N PRO A 193 18.74 -9.84 -22.28
CA PRO A 193 17.97 -8.59 -22.35
C PRO A 193 16.75 -8.73 -23.27
N THR A 194 15.69 -9.42 -22.85
CA THR A 194 14.50 -9.62 -23.68
C THR A 194 13.23 -9.31 -22.93
N ASN A 195 12.54 -8.23 -23.31
CA ASN A 195 11.15 -7.84 -22.94
C ASN A 195 10.67 -8.36 -21.57
N VAL A 196 11.47 -8.15 -20.53
CA VAL A 196 11.19 -8.65 -19.18
C VAL A 196 10.27 -7.67 -18.47
N THR A 197 9.24 -8.18 -17.83
CA THR A 197 8.34 -7.41 -16.98
C THR A 197 8.42 -7.89 -15.52
N VAL A 198 8.13 -6.98 -14.60
CA VAL A 198 7.99 -7.31 -13.17
C VAL A 198 6.64 -7.95 -12.96
N LYS A 199 6.60 -9.19 -12.50
CA LYS A 199 5.38 -9.93 -12.18
C LYS A 199 4.89 -9.65 -10.77
N SER A 200 5.80 -9.71 -9.80
CA SER A 200 5.50 -9.41 -8.40
C SER A 200 6.73 -8.87 -7.68
N LYS A 201 6.51 -8.13 -6.61
CA LYS A 201 7.58 -7.58 -5.77
C LYS A 201 7.05 -7.33 -4.35
N PRO A 202 7.93 -7.27 -3.33
CA PRO A 202 7.54 -6.79 -2.00
C PRO A 202 7.04 -5.35 -2.03
N ASP A 203 6.06 -5.00 -1.20
CA ASP A 203 5.48 -3.64 -1.13
C ASP A 203 6.51 -2.58 -0.73
N TRP A 204 7.55 -2.97 0.00
CA TRP A 204 8.65 -2.11 0.43
C TRP A 204 9.76 -1.94 -0.63
N CYS A 205 9.63 -2.56 -1.81
CA CYS A 205 10.53 -2.40 -2.94
C CYS A 205 9.87 -1.64 -4.09
N GLU A 206 10.61 -0.72 -4.70
CA GLU A 206 10.29 -0.16 -6.01
C GLU A 206 11.26 -0.73 -7.05
N VAL A 207 10.75 -1.12 -8.22
CA VAL A 207 11.52 -1.72 -9.32
C VAL A 207 11.24 -0.91 -10.58
N LYS A 208 12.29 -0.32 -11.14
CA LYS A 208 12.22 0.49 -12.36
C LYS A 208 13.11 -0.10 -13.44
N ALA A 209 12.63 -0.10 -14.69
CA ALA A 209 13.45 -0.49 -15.83
C ALA A 209 14.66 0.45 -16.01
N ALA A 210 15.78 -0.12 -16.44
CA ALA A 210 17.02 0.57 -16.75
C ALA A 210 17.64 -0.03 -18.03
N ASP A 211 18.63 0.67 -18.63
CA ASP A 211 19.22 0.30 -19.92
C ASP A 211 19.73 -1.16 -19.99
N LYS A 212 20.26 -1.68 -18.88
CA LYS A 212 20.87 -3.01 -18.81
C LYS A 212 20.18 -3.96 -17.83
N GLY A 213 18.97 -3.61 -17.37
CA GLY A 213 18.27 -4.42 -16.37
C GLY A 213 17.21 -3.66 -15.62
N PHE A 214 17.25 -3.75 -14.29
CA PHE A 214 16.35 -3.03 -13.41
C PHE A 214 17.11 -2.36 -12.27
N LYS A 215 16.63 -1.21 -11.85
CA LYS A 215 17.01 -0.55 -10.61
C LYS A 215 15.97 -0.89 -9.53
N VAL A 216 16.45 -1.37 -8.40
CA VAL A 216 15.62 -1.72 -7.24
C VAL A 216 15.98 -0.78 -6.10
N THR A 217 14.97 -0.11 -5.54
CA THR A 217 15.11 0.68 -4.31
C THR A 217 14.24 0.08 -3.22
N ALA A 218 14.70 0.13 -1.98
CA ALA A 218 13.96 -0.30 -0.80
C ALA A 218 13.62 0.90 0.08
N THR A 219 12.38 0.97 0.58
CA THR A 219 12.05 1.94 1.63
C THR A 219 12.81 1.61 2.91
N PRO A 220 13.15 2.60 3.78
CA PRO A 220 13.83 2.31 5.04
C PRO A 220 13.10 1.28 5.90
N ASN A 221 13.86 0.45 6.58
CA ASN A 221 13.33 -0.53 7.54
C ASN A 221 13.32 0.10 8.95
N TYR A 222 12.15 0.36 9.48
CA TYR A 222 11.97 1.02 10.78
C TYR A 222 11.71 0.04 11.93
N ILE A 223 11.97 -1.26 11.74
CA ILE A 223 11.75 -2.29 12.76
C ILE A 223 13.06 -2.98 13.18
N ASN A 224 13.04 -3.61 14.37
CA ASN A 224 14.17 -4.38 14.86
C ASN A 224 14.16 -5.84 14.34
N ALA A 225 13.82 -6.02 13.08
CA ALA A 225 13.86 -7.30 12.41
C ALA A 225 14.34 -7.14 10.97
N GLU A 226 15.10 -8.12 10.48
CA GLU A 226 15.39 -8.24 9.05
C GLU A 226 14.09 -8.55 8.28
N ARG A 227 13.95 -8.00 7.08
CA ARG A 227 12.87 -8.36 6.19
C ARG A 227 13.41 -8.91 4.87
N SER A 228 12.69 -9.85 4.31
CA SER A 228 13.05 -10.49 3.05
C SER A 228 11.84 -10.64 2.15
N GLY A 229 12.10 -10.76 0.86
CA GLY A 229 11.07 -10.95 -0.14
C GLY A 229 11.65 -11.47 -1.44
N ILE A 230 10.80 -11.63 -2.43
CA ILE A 230 11.17 -12.10 -3.76
C ILE A 230 10.60 -11.12 -4.78
N ILE A 231 11.43 -10.73 -5.74
CA ILE A 231 10.98 -10.05 -6.96
C ILE A 231 10.89 -11.10 -8.05
N GLU A 232 9.71 -11.27 -8.63
CA GLU A 232 9.50 -12.17 -9.77
C GLU A 232 9.45 -11.37 -11.06
N PHE A 233 10.14 -11.89 -12.06
CA PHE A 233 10.18 -11.34 -13.41
C PHE A 233 9.71 -12.38 -14.40
N GLU A 234 9.05 -11.95 -15.48
CA GLU A 234 8.56 -12.86 -16.52
C GLU A 234 8.64 -12.24 -17.92
N ASN A 235 8.66 -13.10 -18.91
CA ASN A 235 8.38 -12.80 -20.30
C ASN A 235 7.66 -13.99 -20.95
N THR A 236 7.50 -14.01 -22.28
CA THR A 236 6.81 -15.09 -23.02
C THR A 236 7.49 -16.45 -22.92
N GLU A 237 8.78 -16.51 -22.59
CA GLU A 237 9.60 -17.74 -22.56
C GLU A 237 9.77 -18.30 -21.16
N GLY A 238 9.38 -17.55 -20.11
CA GLY A 238 9.46 -18.04 -18.75
C GLY A 238 9.55 -16.96 -17.69
N SER A 239 9.90 -17.38 -16.48
CA SER A 239 10.05 -16.51 -15.33
C SER A 239 11.36 -16.78 -14.58
N THR A 240 11.81 -15.78 -13.83
CA THR A 240 12.93 -15.87 -12.89
C THR A 240 12.63 -15.07 -11.63
N SER A 241 13.39 -15.29 -10.59
CA SER A 241 13.22 -14.58 -9.33
C SER A 241 14.55 -14.10 -8.76
N VAL A 242 14.52 -12.98 -8.06
CA VAL A 242 15.65 -12.43 -7.31
C VAL A 242 15.23 -12.25 -5.86
N SER A 243 16.00 -12.81 -4.93
CA SER A 243 15.79 -12.64 -3.50
C SER A 243 16.21 -11.24 -3.06
N VAL A 244 15.40 -10.60 -2.25
CA VAL A 244 15.71 -9.28 -1.67
C VAL A 244 15.73 -9.40 -0.17
N LYS A 245 16.77 -8.89 0.47
CA LYS A 245 16.89 -8.79 1.92
C LYS A 245 17.18 -7.37 2.34
N GLN A 246 16.69 -6.98 3.50
CA GLN A 246 17.06 -5.71 4.13
C GLN A 246 17.32 -5.92 5.61
N LYS A 247 18.44 -5.41 6.08
CA LYS A 247 18.85 -5.52 7.47
C LYS A 247 17.86 -4.84 8.41
N LYS A 248 17.85 -5.28 9.67
CA LYS A 248 17.09 -4.63 10.75
C LYS A 248 17.60 -3.22 11.01
N SER A 249 16.75 -2.35 11.51
CA SER A 249 17.16 -1.02 11.99
C SER A 249 17.92 -1.10 13.30
N ASP A 250 18.98 -0.30 13.42
CA ASP A 250 19.68 -0.06 14.68
C ASP A 250 18.90 0.91 15.59
N ASN A 251 17.96 1.68 15.03
CA ASN A 251 17.09 2.61 15.74
C ASN A 251 15.61 2.40 15.37
N PRO A 252 14.98 1.30 15.82
CA PRO A 252 13.63 0.94 15.41
C PRO A 252 12.60 1.93 15.93
N LYS A 253 11.68 2.34 15.03
CA LYS A 253 10.59 3.26 15.31
C LYS A 253 9.31 2.54 15.71
N PHE A 254 9.11 1.31 15.23
CA PHE A 254 7.93 0.48 15.44
C PHE A 254 8.31 -0.94 15.82
N GLU A 255 7.34 -1.70 16.35
CA GLU A 255 7.55 -3.08 16.77
C GLU A 255 7.71 -4.03 15.58
N ALA A 256 6.86 -3.85 14.54
CA ALA A 256 6.82 -4.64 13.33
C ALA A 256 6.13 -3.87 12.20
N GLY A 257 6.06 -4.48 10.99
CA GLY A 257 5.32 -3.99 9.84
C GLY A 257 6.11 -3.05 8.93
N ASN A 258 5.49 -2.72 7.81
CA ASN A 258 6.06 -1.85 6.77
C ASN A 258 5.28 -0.53 6.61
N GLY A 259 4.19 -0.34 7.37
CA GLY A 259 3.33 0.83 7.29
C GLY A 259 2.40 0.85 6.07
N THR A 260 2.27 -0.28 5.37
CA THR A 260 1.30 -0.44 4.28
C THR A 260 -0.06 -0.91 4.82
N GLU A 261 -1.08 -0.92 3.98
CA GLU A 261 -2.42 -1.39 4.35
C GLU A 261 -2.46 -2.90 4.64
N THR A 262 -1.62 -3.67 3.96
CA THR A 262 -1.51 -5.13 4.13
C THR A 262 -0.55 -5.55 5.23
N ASP A 263 0.36 -4.65 5.62
CA ASP A 263 1.37 -4.88 6.66
C ASP A 263 1.61 -3.57 7.44
N PRO A 264 0.65 -3.15 8.29
CA PRO A 264 0.73 -1.89 9.03
C PRO A 264 1.84 -1.89 10.08
N TYR A 265 2.35 -0.70 10.42
CA TYR A 265 3.27 -0.57 11.55
C TYR A 265 2.58 -0.93 12.87
N ILE A 266 3.23 -1.78 13.66
CA ILE A 266 2.72 -2.22 14.96
C ILE A 266 3.25 -1.31 16.05
N ILE A 267 2.33 -0.77 16.86
CA ILE A 267 2.59 0.15 17.95
C ILE A 267 2.31 -0.53 19.29
N ALA A 268 3.29 -0.56 20.16
CA ALA A 268 3.21 -1.17 21.48
C ALA A 268 3.57 -0.21 22.64
N THR A 269 4.11 0.97 22.36
CA THR A 269 4.59 1.93 23.37
C THR A 269 4.13 3.35 23.09
N ALA A 270 4.15 4.22 24.12
CA ALA A 270 3.85 5.64 23.98
C ALA A 270 4.82 6.35 23.01
N ALA A 271 6.10 5.99 23.01
CA ALA A 271 7.09 6.55 22.09
C ALA A 271 6.80 6.17 20.65
N GLN A 272 6.39 4.92 20.40
CA GLN A 272 5.98 4.48 19.06
C GLN A 272 4.68 5.15 18.59
N LEU A 273 3.74 5.40 19.51
CA LEU A 273 2.55 6.19 19.20
C LEU A 273 2.92 7.63 18.81
N ASP A 274 3.92 8.21 19.48
CA ASP A 274 4.39 9.55 19.16
C ASP A 274 5.10 9.61 17.79
N GLU A 275 5.77 8.54 17.37
CA GLU A 275 6.38 8.45 16.04
C GLU A 275 5.37 8.47 14.88
N VAL A 276 4.08 8.19 15.09
CA VAL A 276 3.04 8.29 14.05
C VAL A 276 3.06 9.65 13.34
N ARG A 277 3.42 10.72 14.05
CA ARG A 277 3.53 12.08 13.50
C ARG A 277 4.58 12.24 12.39
N ASN A 278 5.58 11.37 12.36
CA ASN A 278 6.65 11.36 11.38
C ASN A 278 6.29 10.52 10.13
N PHE A 279 5.19 9.77 10.20
CA PHE A 279 4.69 8.88 9.13
C PHE A 279 3.19 9.08 8.87
N PRO A 280 2.72 10.32 8.60
CA PRO A 280 1.29 10.63 8.62
C PRO A 280 0.44 9.91 7.56
N SER A 281 1.06 9.34 6.53
CA SER A 281 0.37 8.60 5.46
C SER A 281 0.42 7.08 5.62
N ALA A 282 1.14 6.57 6.63
CA ALA A 282 1.26 5.13 6.84
C ALA A 282 0.04 4.53 7.54
N CYS A 283 -0.02 3.20 7.53
CA CYS A 283 -1.02 2.41 8.25
C CYS A 283 -0.44 1.89 9.56
N PHE A 284 -1.26 1.91 10.62
CA PHE A 284 -0.85 1.55 11.98
C PHE A 284 -1.86 0.64 12.66
N GLU A 285 -1.36 -0.25 13.52
CA GLU A 285 -2.16 -1.07 14.43
C GLU A 285 -1.60 -1.04 15.85
N LEU A 286 -2.47 -0.98 16.86
CA LEU A 286 -2.04 -1.20 18.24
C LEU A 286 -1.96 -2.70 18.54
N SER A 287 -0.86 -3.13 19.19
CA SER A 287 -0.71 -4.52 19.67
C SER A 287 -1.14 -4.71 21.12
N LYS A 288 -1.32 -3.63 21.86
CA LYS A 288 -1.74 -3.62 23.28
C LYS A 288 -2.22 -2.23 23.73
N ASP A 289 -2.80 -2.18 24.91
CA ASP A 289 -3.14 -0.91 25.57
C ASP A 289 -1.87 -0.05 25.79
N ILE A 290 -1.97 1.26 25.57
CA ILE A 290 -0.88 2.22 25.75
C ILE A 290 -1.23 3.19 26.89
N ASP A 291 -0.38 3.28 27.90
CA ASP A 291 -0.51 4.25 28.98
C ASP A 291 0.45 5.43 28.74
N LEU A 292 -0.12 6.62 28.53
CA LEU A 292 0.60 7.86 28.32
C LEU A 292 1.01 8.57 29.63
N SER A 293 0.57 8.11 30.79
CA SER A 293 0.74 8.80 32.06
C SER A 293 2.22 9.11 32.35
N SER A 294 3.09 8.11 32.23
CA SER A 294 4.53 8.29 32.45
C SER A 294 5.19 9.10 31.32
N TYR A 295 4.77 8.87 30.09
CA TYR A 295 5.32 9.54 28.91
C TYR A 295 5.08 11.06 28.93
N LEU A 296 3.91 11.47 29.40
CA LEU A 296 3.50 12.87 29.46
C LEU A 296 3.89 13.60 30.75
N ASN A 297 4.52 12.94 31.72
CA ASN A 297 4.86 13.57 33.03
C ASN A 297 5.81 14.75 32.91
N SER A 298 6.76 14.72 31.97
CA SER A 298 7.73 15.80 31.75
C SER A 298 7.21 16.90 30.81
N ASN A 299 6.05 16.72 30.18
CA ASN A 299 5.50 17.67 29.23
C ASN A 299 4.53 18.63 29.94
N SER A 300 4.76 19.93 29.83
CA SER A 300 3.93 20.96 30.48
C SER A 300 2.54 21.13 29.83
N SER A 301 2.39 20.73 28.56
CA SER A 301 1.16 20.88 27.75
C SER A 301 0.46 19.55 27.47
N GLY A 302 1.02 18.42 27.92
CA GLY A 302 0.48 17.10 27.65
C GLY A 302 0.85 16.59 26.27
N TRP A 303 -0.04 15.83 25.66
CA TRP A 303 0.13 15.28 24.32
C TRP A 303 0.12 16.38 23.26
N THR A 304 1.08 16.36 22.36
CA THR A 304 1.06 17.20 21.17
C THR A 304 0.21 16.51 20.10
N PRO A 305 -0.90 17.08 19.63
CA PRO A 305 -1.73 16.46 18.62
C PRO A 305 -0.97 16.07 17.35
N ILE A 306 -1.24 14.88 16.80
CA ILE A 306 -0.66 14.41 15.54
C ILE A 306 -1.28 15.26 14.40
N LYS A 307 -0.45 15.98 13.65
CA LYS A 307 -0.89 16.88 12.58
C LYS A 307 -1.12 16.12 11.27
N ASP A 308 -2.15 16.55 10.52
CA ASP A 308 -2.38 16.20 9.11
C ASP A 308 -2.27 14.70 8.80
N PHE A 309 -2.92 13.86 9.62
CA PHE A 309 -2.93 12.42 9.46
C PHE A 309 -3.76 12.03 8.23
N THR A 310 -3.15 11.33 7.28
CA THR A 310 -3.76 10.91 6.02
C THR A 310 -3.82 9.39 5.85
N GLY A 311 -3.25 8.63 6.79
CA GLY A 311 -3.16 7.18 6.80
C GLY A 311 -4.37 6.47 7.40
N LYS A 312 -4.14 5.24 7.87
CA LYS A 312 -5.12 4.41 8.58
C LYS A 312 -4.58 4.02 9.95
N PHE A 313 -5.39 4.15 10.98
CA PHE A 313 -5.05 3.80 12.36
C PHE A 313 -6.10 2.85 12.94
N ASP A 314 -5.71 1.60 13.16
CA ASP A 314 -6.57 0.59 13.80
C ASP A 314 -6.13 0.38 15.26
N GLY A 315 -6.98 0.75 16.20
CA GLY A 315 -6.74 0.52 17.62
C GLY A 315 -6.88 -0.93 18.07
N LYS A 316 -7.35 -1.85 17.22
CA LYS A 316 -7.57 -3.29 17.55
C LYS A 316 -8.31 -3.50 18.88
N LYS A 317 -9.21 -2.60 19.24
CA LYS A 317 -9.92 -2.53 20.53
C LYS A 317 -9.02 -2.30 21.76
N HIS A 318 -7.79 -1.86 21.55
CA HIS A 318 -6.91 -1.42 22.63
C HIS A 318 -7.22 0.00 23.09
N THR A 319 -6.76 0.33 24.27
CA THR A 319 -7.02 1.62 24.92
C THR A 319 -5.75 2.45 24.99
N ILE A 320 -5.84 3.71 24.55
CA ILE A 320 -4.89 4.76 24.90
C ILE A 320 -5.38 5.41 26.19
N LYS A 321 -4.62 5.22 27.28
CA LYS A 321 -4.93 5.70 28.64
C LYS A 321 -4.09 6.91 28.99
N GLY A 322 -4.63 7.77 29.86
CA GLY A 322 -3.88 8.89 30.43
C GLY A 322 -3.65 10.05 29.47
N LEU A 323 -4.36 10.11 28.35
CA LEU A 323 -4.30 11.23 27.43
C LEU A 323 -4.74 12.52 28.12
N TRP A 324 -3.94 13.57 28.03
CA TRP A 324 -4.33 14.93 28.41
C TRP A 324 -3.63 15.95 27.52
N ILE A 325 -4.29 17.09 27.31
CA ILE A 325 -3.80 18.18 26.45
C ILE A 325 -4.22 19.51 27.07
N SER A 326 -3.27 20.44 27.17
CA SER A 326 -3.53 21.81 27.64
C SER A 326 -2.96 22.82 26.64
N LEU A 327 -3.75 23.13 25.60
CA LEU A 327 -3.37 23.96 24.46
C LEU A 327 -4.43 25.01 24.15
N SER A 328 -4.77 25.86 25.15
CA SER A 328 -5.88 26.82 25.08
C SER A 328 -5.79 27.88 23.97
N SER A 329 -4.69 27.96 23.25
CA SER A 329 -4.48 28.88 22.10
C SER A 329 -4.40 28.16 20.73
N ILE A 330 -4.58 26.82 20.69
CA ILE A 330 -4.46 26.02 19.48
C ILE A 330 -5.85 25.59 19.00
N ASP A 331 -6.07 25.70 17.67
CA ASP A 331 -7.40 25.54 17.06
C ASP A 331 -7.86 24.09 16.88
N TYR A 332 -6.94 23.18 16.58
CA TYR A 332 -7.28 21.78 16.31
C TYR A 332 -6.59 20.87 17.31
N VAL A 333 -7.39 20.32 18.24
CA VAL A 333 -6.87 19.58 19.40
C VAL A 333 -7.60 18.24 19.56
N GLY A 334 -6.83 17.19 19.81
CA GLY A 334 -7.25 15.82 20.07
C GLY A 334 -6.05 14.88 20.06
N LEU A 335 -6.27 13.58 20.03
CA LEU A 335 -5.17 12.65 19.77
C LEU A 335 -4.52 13.02 18.42
N PHE A 336 -5.34 13.29 17.42
CA PHE A 336 -4.97 13.89 16.14
C PHE A 336 -5.47 15.34 16.08
N ALA A 337 -4.66 16.26 15.54
CA ALA A 337 -5.13 17.60 15.24
C ALA A 337 -6.11 17.54 14.07
N LYS A 338 -5.71 16.91 12.98
CA LYS A 338 -6.54 16.71 11.78
C LYS A 338 -6.38 15.31 11.24
N ILE A 339 -7.49 14.73 10.81
CA ILE A 339 -7.56 13.51 10.01
C ILE A 339 -8.10 13.91 8.65
N GLN A 340 -7.30 13.70 7.58
CA GLN A 340 -7.60 14.27 6.27
C GLN A 340 -7.27 13.32 5.13
N GLY A 341 -8.27 12.70 4.53
CA GLY A 341 -8.13 12.02 3.24
C GLY A 341 -7.98 13.00 2.08
N SER A 342 -7.54 12.52 0.92
CA SER A 342 -7.39 13.35 -0.28
C SER A 342 -8.65 13.37 -1.16
N SER A 343 -9.53 12.38 -1.05
CA SER A 343 -10.78 12.24 -1.81
C SER A 343 -11.71 11.21 -1.17
N ASN A 344 -12.91 11.03 -1.72
CA ASN A 344 -13.83 9.98 -1.29
C ASN A 344 -13.26 8.55 -1.45
N ASP A 345 -12.38 8.34 -2.43
CA ASP A 345 -11.76 7.04 -2.70
C ASP A 345 -10.48 6.81 -1.88
N LYS A 346 -9.89 7.89 -1.36
CA LYS A 346 -8.68 7.88 -0.55
C LYS A 346 -8.93 8.54 0.80
N ARG A 347 -9.69 7.85 1.64
CA ARG A 347 -10.07 8.32 2.97
C ARG A 347 -9.01 7.95 4.00
N ALA A 348 -8.72 8.90 4.88
CA ALA A 348 -8.01 8.61 6.13
C ALA A 348 -8.97 7.95 7.12
N SER A 349 -8.49 7.10 8.02
CA SER A 349 -9.37 6.46 9.00
C SER A 349 -8.73 6.22 10.37
N VAL A 350 -9.58 6.27 11.40
CA VAL A 350 -9.28 5.78 12.75
C VAL A 350 -10.40 4.83 13.17
N SER A 351 -10.04 3.62 13.53
CA SER A 351 -11.02 2.58 13.88
C SER A 351 -10.64 1.78 15.12
N ASN A 352 -11.65 1.15 15.75
CA ASN A 352 -11.50 0.22 16.86
C ASN A 352 -10.62 0.75 18.01
N LEU A 353 -10.72 2.04 18.33
CA LEU A 353 -9.86 2.71 19.30
C LEU A 353 -10.63 3.19 20.53
N PHE A 354 -10.13 2.87 21.73
CA PHE A 354 -10.62 3.42 22.97
C PHE A 354 -9.65 4.48 23.50
N VAL A 355 -10.16 5.66 23.82
CA VAL A 355 -9.38 6.76 24.41
C VAL A 355 -9.92 7.08 25.80
N ASN A 356 -9.06 6.92 26.78
CA ASN A 356 -9.36 7.27 28.16
C ASN A 356 -8.56 8.51 28.54
N VAL A 357 -9.23 9.64 28.55
CA VAL A 357 -8.70 10.95 28.90
C VAL A 357 -8.42 10.99 30.40
N SER A 358 -7.25 11.49 30.79
CA SER A 358 -6.90 11.64 32.20
C SER A 358 -7.77 12.71 32.91
N LYS A 359 -7.70 12.76 34.23
CA LYS A 359 -8.38 13.79 35.01
C LYS A 359 -7.97 15.23 34.68
N LYS A 360 -6.86 15.43 33.96
CA LYS A 360 -6.43 16.76 33.51
C LYS A 360 -7.24 17.26 32.32
N GLY A 361 -7.94 16.37 31.61
CA GLY A 361 -8.78 16.71 30.48
C GLY A 361 -8.03 17.03 29.18
N ILE A 362 -8.80 17.33 28.15
CA ILE A 362 -8.32 17.90 26.90
C ILE A 362 -8.85 19.33 26.77
N THR A 363 -7.94 20.29 26.54
CA THR A 363 -8.31 21.70 26.38
C THR A 363 -7.66 22.32 25.14
N GLY A 364 -8.45 23.05 24.34
CA GLY A 364 -7.99 23.77 23.14
C GLY A 364 -8.78 25.06 22.89
N ALA A 365 -8.45 25.78 21.81
CA ALA A 365 -9.13 27.01 21.41
C ALA A 365 -10.30 26.76 20.45
N GLY A 366 -10.01 26.29 19.24
CA GLY A 366 -11.00 26.16 18.17
C GLY A 366 -11.81 24.86 18.23
N CYS A 367 -11.42 23.88 17.42
CA CYS A 367 -12.10 22.60 17.35
C CYS A 367 -11.37 21.55 18.22
N VAL A 368 -12.05 21.02 19.22
CA VAL A 368 -11.48 20.10 20.22
C VAL A 368 -12.29 18.81 20.26
N GLY A 369 -11.64 17.68 20.06
CA GLY A 369 -12.27 16.35 20.15
C GLY A 369 -11.36 15.32 20.80
N GLY A 370 -11.93 14.24 21.28
CA GLY A 370 -11.14 13.17 21.92
C GLY A 370 -10.26 12.42 20.93
N ILE A 371 -10.77 12.16 19.72
CA ILE A 371 -10.01 11.56 18.63
C ILE A 371 -9.34 12.66 17.79
N CYS A 372 -10.09 13.61 17.25
CA CYS A 372 -9.49 14.66 16.44
C CYS A 372 -10.20 16.01 16.57
N GLY A 373 -9.45 17.09 16.32
CA GLY A 373 -10.00 18.43 16.19
C GLY A 373 -10.81 18.61 14.90
N SER A 374 -10.30 18.11 13.76
CA SER A 374 -10.91 18.23 12.44
C SER A 374 -10.91 16.91 11.68
N LEU A 375 -11.98 16.67 10.90
CA LEU A 375 -12.16 15.47 10.09
C LEU A 375 -12.60 15.85 8.67
N SER A 376 -11.79 15.55 7.66
CA SER A 376 -12.08 15.84 6.26
C SER A 376 -11.77 14.62 5.38
N TYR A 377 -12.72 14.19 4.54
CA TYR A 377 -12.59 12.95 3.77
C TYR A 377 -12.09 11.79 4.65
N GLY A 378 -12.60 11.69 5.87
CA GLY A 378 -12.14 10.77 6.88
C GLY A 378 -13.28 9.93 7.47
N ASN A 379 -12.92 8.77 8.01
CA ASN A 379 -13.85 7.89 8.71
C ASN A 379 -13.33 7.63 10.13
N ILE A 380 -14.24 7.76 11.12
CA ILE A 380 -14.00 7.30 12.49
C ILE A 380 -15.05 6.25 12.81
N GLU A 381 -14.61 5.05 13.15
CA GLU A 381 -15.50 3.92 13.35
C GLU A 381 -15.12 3.07 14.57
N ASN A 382 -16.13 2.57 15.30
CA ASN A 382 -15.94 1.69 16.45
C ASN A 382 -15.02 2.30 17.52
N CYS A 383 -15.14 3.61 17.78
CA CYS A 383 -14.28 4.31 18.74
C CYS A 383 -15.06 4.75 19.96
N MET A 384 -14.39 4.76 21.12
CA MET A 384 -14.96 5.24 22.37
C MET A 384 -14.03 6.23 23.05
N VAL A 385 -14.58 7.35 23.48
CA VAL A 385 -13.85 8.37 24.24
C VAL A 385 -14.49 8.55 25.62
N THR A 386 -13.67 8.53 26.66
CA THR A 386 -14.12 8.78 28.03
C THR A 386 -13.28 9.86 28.70
N GLY A 387 -13.92 10.80 29.34
CA GLY A 387 -13.29 11.87 30.14
C GLY A 387 -13.65 13.28 29.67
N ASP A 388 -12.99 14.28 30.25
CA ASP A 388 -13.37 15.67 30.14
C ASP A 388 -12.69 16.36 28.95
N ILE A 389 -13.50 17.05 28.13
CA ILE A 389 -13.05 17.77 26.94
C ILE A 389 -13.63 19.18 26.97
N SER A 390 -12.77 20.18 26.82
CA SER A 390 -13.19 21.58 26.87
C SER A 390 -12.50 22.41 25.80
N GLY A 391 -13.17 23.46 25.34
CA GLY A 391 -12.60 24.37 24.36
C GLY A 391 -13.41 25.66 24.25
N TYR A 392 -12.92 26.55 23.39
CA TYR A 392 -13.57 27.83 23.20
C TYR A 392 -14.73 27.74 22.19
N GLN A 393 -14.53 27.12 21.00
CA GLN A 393 -15.53 27.17 19.92
C GLN A 393 -16.28 25.84 19.71
N CYS A 394 -15.66 24.86 19.10
CA CYS A 394 -16.32 23.63 18.66
C CYS A 394 -15.76 22.44 19.43
N VAL A 395 -16.56 21.89 20.34
CA VAL A 395 -16.11 20.83 21.24
C VAL A 395 -16.97 19.58 21.05
N GLY A 396 -16.36 18.46 20.67
CA GLY A 396 -17.05 17.18 20.52
C GLY A 396 -16.41 16.07 21.33
N GLY A 397 -17.20 15.11 21.73
CA GLY A 397 -16.67 13.95 22.47
C GLY A 397 -15.70 13.11 21.63
N VAL A 398 -15.94 13.03 20.32
CA VAL A 398 -15.12 12.30 19.36
C VAL A 398 -14.42 13.26 18.40
N VAL A 399 -15.14 14.13 17.73
CA VAL A 399 -14.66 15.09 16.73
C VAL A 399 -15.02 16.50 17.15
N GLY A 400 -14.07 17.41 17.14
CA GLY A 400 -14.32 18.83 17.45
C GLY A 400 -15.22 19.49 16.43
N GLY A 401 -14.81 19.52 15.18
CA GLY A 401 -15.60 20.17 14.12
C GLY A 401 -14.84 20.26 12.81
N ASN A 402 -15.18 21.28 11.99
CA ASN A 402 -14.59 21.51 10.67
C ASN A 402 -14.58 20.24 9.79
N THR A 403 -15.77 19.62 9.68
CA THR A 403 -15.96 18.37 8.94
C THR A 403 -16.21 18.64 7.46
N ASN A 404 -15.78 17.71 6.60
CA ASN A 404 -16.06 17.76 5.18
C ASN A 404 -16.14 16.33 4.59
N LYS A 405 -17.29 15.95 4.05
CA LYS A 405 -17.54 14.65 3.41
C LYS A 405 -16.99 13.47 4.22
N SER A 406 -17.31 13.44 5.50
CA SER A 406 -16.75 12.52 6.49
C SER A 406 -17.81 11.63 7.11
N SER A 407 -17.40 10.60 7.83
CA SER A 407 -18.35 9.77 8.60
C SER A 407 -17.81 9.44 9.99
N VAL A 408 -18.74 9.40 10.96
CA VAL A 408 -18.51 8.92 12.32
C VAL A 408 -19.56 7.84 12.61
N SER A 409 -19.14 6.60 12.75
CA SER A 409 -20.05 5.47 12.92
C SER A 409 -19.68 4.60 14.11
N GLN A 410 -20.69 4.04 14.77
CA GLN A 410 -20.54 3.13 15.90
C GLN A 410 -19.57 3.66 16.98
N CYS A 411 -19.66 4.96 17.26
CA CYS A 411 -18.80 5.63 18.23
C CYS A 411 -19.58 6.01 19.50
N ALA A 412 -18.86 6.14 20.59
CA ALA A 412 -19.44 6.53 21.87
C ALA A 412 -18.60 7.55 22.63
N SER A 413 -19.25 8.35 23.47
CA SER A 413 -18.58 9.29 24.36
C SER A 413 -19.21 9.35 25.75
N SER A 414 -18.36 9.70 26.74
CA SER A 414 -18.80 9.99 28.13
C SER A 414 -17.83 10.97 28.80
N GLY A 415 -18.25 11.59 29.88
CA GLY A 415 -17.51 12.62 30.62
C GLY A 415 -18.15 13.99 30.47
N ASN A 416 -17.40 15.07 30.66
CA ASN A 416 -17.89 16.43 30.54
C ASN A 416 -17.38 17.05 29.23
N ILE A 417 -18.28 17.54 28.38
CA ILE A 417 -17.97 18.16 27.11
C ILE A 417 -18.43 19.61 27.15
N THR A 418 -17.51 20.56 27.16
CA THR A 418 -17.83 21.98 27.40
C THR A 418 -17.24 22.88 26.34
N ALA A 419 -18.08 23.63 25.62
CA ALA A 419 -17.69 24.76 24.81
C ALA A 419 -17.97 26.05 25.59
N THR A 420 -16.97 26.93 25.75
CA THR A 420 -17.10 28.16 26.54
C THR A 420 -17.62 29.34 25.71
N ASN A 421 -17.65 29.25 24.39
CA ASN A 421 -18.19 30.26 23.49
C ASN A 421 -18.51 29.69 22.11
N GLY A 422 -19.41 28.70 22.01
CA GLY A 422 -19.72 28.09 20.71
C GLY A 422 -20.51 26.79 20.82
N TYR A 423 -20.09 25.77 20.13
CA TYR A 423 -20.81 24.53 19.90
C TYR A 423 -20.25 23.37 20.71
N ALA A 424 -21.07 22.72 21.49
CA ALA A 424 -20.71 21.49 22.19
C ALA A 424 -21.57 20.33 21.69
N GLY A 425 -20.97 19.19 21.35
CA GLY A 425 -21.69 18.00 20.91
C GLY A 425 -21.19 16.72 21.58
N GLY A 426 -22.10 15.81 21.89
CA GLY A 426 -21.75 14.55 22.50
C GLY A 426 -20.75 13.74 21.63
N ILE A 427 -20.94 13.74 20.33
CA ILE A 427 -20.05 13.08 19.35
C ILE A 427 -19.30 14.13 18.52
N LEU A 428 -20.02 15.05 17.88
CA LEU A 428 -19.49 16.07 17.00
C LEU A 428 -19.88 17.46 17.49
N GLY A 429 -18.90 18.35 17.70
CA GLY A 429 -19.17 19.72 18.17
C GLY A 429 -19.86 20.58 17.13
N GLN A 430 -19.29 20.68 15.94
CA GLN A 430 -19.89 21.45 14.86
C GLN A 430 -19.66 20.79 13.50
N ASP A 431 -20.73 20.64 12.73
CA ASP A 431 -20.67 20.25 11.32
C ASP A 431 -20.68 21.49 10.42
N VAL A 432 -19.70 21.57 9.52
CA VAL A 432 -19.59 22.67 8.56
C VAL A 432 -19.99 22.23 7.15
N SER A 433 -19.78 20.97 6.80
CA SER A 433 -19.98 20.46 5.43
C SER A 433 -20.14 18.95 5.38
N SER A 434 -21.33 18.45 5.72
CA SER A 434 -21.78 17.06 5.62
C SER A 434 -20.85 16.01 6.30
N CYS A 435 -21.13 15.75 7.57
CA CYS A 435 -20.63 14.58 8.29
C CYS A 435 -21.81 13.64 8.59
N ASP A 436 -21.70 12.40 8.13
CA ASP A 436 -22.69 11.36 8.44
C ASP A 436 -22.38 10.77 9.82
N ILE A 437 -23.30 10.92 10.77
CA ILE A 437 -23.18 10.33 12.11
C ILE A 437 -24.18 9.19 12.23
N ASN A 438 -23.69 7.95 12.29
CA ASN A 438 -24.55 6.77 12.29
C ASN A 438 -24.27 5.84 13.47
N ASN A 439 -25.33 5.31 14.09
CA ASN A 439 -25.23 4.31 15.15
C ASN A 439 -24.26 4.73 16.27
N CYS A 440 -24.34 5.98 16.73
CA CYS A 440 -23.50 6.53 17.79
C CYS A 440 -24.30 6.80 19.05
N TYR A 441 -23.63 6.87 20.19
CA TYR A 441 -24.29 7.33 21.41
C TYR A 441 -23.38 8.19 22.27
N SER A 442 -24.02 9.06 23.08
CA SER A 442 -23.34 9.81 24.13
C SER A 442 -24.10 9.75 25.43
N ILE A 443 -23.36 9.51 26.51
CA ILE A 443 -23.86 9.62 27.90
C ILE A 443 -23.12 10.74 28.63
N ALA A 444 -22.49 11.65 27.89
CA ALA A 444 -21.74 12.78 28.43
C ALA A 444 -22.63 13.88 29.02
N ASN A 445 -22.04 14.71 29.86
CA ASN A 445 -22.63 15.99 30.26
C ASN A 445 -22.20 17.05 29.24
N VAL A 446 -23.08 17.49 28.38
CA VAL A 446 -22.80 18.44 27.30
C VAL A 446 -23.22 19.85 27.71
N LYS A 447 -22.27 20.79 27.62
CA LYS A 447 -22.51 22.19 28.01
C LYS A 447 -21.97 23.13 26.93
N ALA A 448 -22.82 24.02 26.42
CA ALA A 448 -22.41 25.14 25.58
C ALA A 448 -22.67 26.46 26.31
N GLU A 449 -21.62 27.22 26.56
CA GLU A 449 -21.67 28.57 27.10
C GLU A 449 -21.42 29.56 25.95
N GLY A 450 -21.90 30.77 26.05
CA GLY A 450 -21.64 31.82 25.07
C GLY A 450 -22.16 33.17 25.53
N SER A 451 -21.62 34.24 24.94
CA SER A 451 -22.11 35.58 25.14
C SER A 451 -23.29 35.85 24.21
N TYR A 452 -24.13 36.85 24.56
CA TYR A 452 -25.30 37.30 23.81
C TYR A 452 -25.05 37.59 22.30
N TYR A 453 -23.83 37.75 21.89
CA TYR A 453 -23.43 38.08 20.50
C TYR A 453 -23.05 36.89 19.64
N TYR A 454 -22.91 35.67 20.19
CA TYR A 454 -22.51 34.49 19.43
C TYR A 454 -23.48 33.35 19.67
N TYR A 455 -23.98 32.75 18.58
CA TYR A 455 -24.83 31.56 18.65
C TYR A 455 -24.06 30.39 19.26
N SER A 456 -24.47 29.96 20.43
CA SER A 456 -23.93 28.79 21.12
C SER A 456 -24.98 27.70 21.19
N TYR A 457 -24.61 26.49 20.76
CA TYR A 457 -25.52 25.35 20.73
C TYR A 457 -24.93 24.13 21.44
N ALA A 458 -25.74 23.51 22.26
CA ALA A 458 -25.46 22.20 22.84
C ALA A 458 -26.24 21.12 22.11
N TYR A 459 -25.51 20.15 21.55
CA TYR A 459 -26.06 18.99 20.86
C TYR A 459 -25.81 17.71 21.67
N GLY A 460 -26.83 16.88 21.89
CA GLY A 460 -26.64 15.58 22.52
C GLY A 460 -25.72 14.66 21.73
N ILE A 461 -25.77 14.73 20.40
CA ILE A 461 -24.93 13.95 19.49
C ILE A 461 -24.13 14.90 18.57
N GLY A 462 -24.80 15.61 17.67
CA GLY A 462 -24.23 16.45 16.63
C GLY A 462 -25.08 16.41 15.36
N SER A 463 -24.83 17.32 14.43
CA SER A 463 -25.66 17.48 13.23
C SER A 463 -25.61 16.24 12.33
N GLY A 464 -26.73 15.88 11.68
CA GLY A 464 -26.81 14.75 10.74
C GLY A 464 -26.91 13.36 11.39
N ALA A 465 -27.37 13.25 12.62
CA ALA A 465 -27.42 12.00 13.37
C ALA A 465 -28.51 11.03 12.87
N GLU A 466 -28.14 9.78 12.59
CA GLU A 466 -29.06 8.69 12.28
C GLU A 466 -28.83 7.49 13.21
N LYS A 467 -29.92 6.90 13.72
CA LYS A 467 -29.88 5.75 14.63
C LYS A 467 -28.93 5.96 15.82
N CYS A 468 -28.99 7.16 16.40
CA CYS A 468 -28.16 7.57 17.52
C CYS A 468 -29.00 7.77 18.80
N TYR A 469 -28.35 7.71 19.96
CA TYR A 469 -29.04 8.13 21.18
C TYR A 469 -28.16 8.99 22.10
N PHE A 470 -28.85 9.83 22.85
CA PHE A 470 -28.28 10.63 23.92
C PHE A 470 -28.94 10.32 25.26
N ALA A 471 -28.13 9.98 26.26
CA ALA A 471 -28.60 9.69 27.61
C ALA A 471 -27.75 10.35 28.69
N GLY A 472 -27.27 11.56 28.42
CA GLY A 472 -26.54 12.42 29.34
C GLY A 472 -27.35 13.61 29.80
N THR A 473 -26.69 14.58 30.43
CA THR A 473 -27.25 15.90 30.73
C THR A 473 -26.82 16.90 29.66
N ILE A 474 -27.68 17.89 29.41
CA ILE A 474 -27.41 18.90 28.39
C ILE A 474 -27.84 20.28 28.86
N SER A 475 -27.01 21.30 28.64
CA SER A 475 -27.31 22.68 29.02
C SER A 475 -26.68 23.68 28.04
N GLY A 476 -27.34 24.82 27.90
CA GLY A 476 -26.85 25.95 27.10
C GLY A 476 -27.17 27.26 27.80
N THR A 477 -26.61 28.38 27.34
CA THR A 477 -26.82 29.71 27.88
C THR A 477 -28.31 30.12 27.78
N GLU A 478 -28.96 29.72 26.67
CA GLU A 478 -30.40 29.92 26.46
C GLU A 478 -31.08 28.60 26.15
N MET A 479 -32.36 28.49 26.56
CA MET A 479 -33.15 27.26 26.39
C MET A 479 -33.34 26.88 24.91
N ASN A 480 -33.34 27.85 24.00
CA ASN A 480 -33.46 27.66 22.57
C ASN A 480 -32.17 27.18 21.91
N SER A 481 -31.04 27.21 22.61
CA SER A 481 -29.74 26.75 22.13
C SER A 481 -29.44 25.27 22.42
N VAL A 482 -30.40 24.53 22.98
CA VAL A 482 -30.24 23.14 23.37
C VAL A 482 -30.97 22.21 22.40
N ARG A 483 -30.25 21.24 21.86
CA ARG A 483 -30.73 20.20 20.93
C ARG A 483 -30.43 18.82 21.51
N PRO A 484 -31.41 18.07 22.01
CA PRO A 484 -31.16 16.78 22.66
C PRO A 484 -30.47 15.75 21.76
N ILE A 485 -30.56 15.88 20.46
CA ILE A 485 -29.81 15.09 19.45
C ILE A 485 -29.03 16.05 18.56
N ALA A 486 -29.70 16.72 17.62
CA ALA A 486 -29.16 17.56 16.58
C ALA A 486 -30.23 18.54 16.06
N ASP A 487 -29.88 19.42 15.12
CA ASP A 487 -30.88 20.21 14.38
C ASP A 487 -31.65 19.35 13.37
N SER A 488 -30.96 18.37 12.71
CA SER A 488 -31.59 17.36 11.86
C SER A 488 -31.12 15.96 12.28
N TYR A 489 -32.05 15.03 12.40
CA TYR A 489 -31.77 13.64 12.76
C TYR A 489 -32.91 12.71 12.34
N SER A 490 -32.60 11.42 12.19
CA SER A 490 -33.60 10.39 11.89
C SER A 490 -33.39 9.17 12.79
N ASN A 491 -34.48 8.49 13.13
CA ASN A 491 -34.47 7.27 13.95
C ASN A 491 -33.57 7.35 15.20
N SER A 492 -33.49 8.55 15.81
CA SER A 492 -32.60 8.83 16.92
C SER A 492 -33.39 9.26 18.14
N TYR A 493 -32.91 8.93 19.34
CA TYR A 493 -33.67 9.01 20.57
C TYR A 493 -32.84 9.66 21.68
N TYR A 494 -33.51 10.24 22.67
CA TYR A 494 -32.86 10.79 23.86
C TYR A 494 -33.66 10.52 25.12
N ASP A 495 -32.98 10.43 26.26
CA ASP A 495 -33.57 10.29 27.57
C ASP A 495 -34.12 11.66 28.05
N SER A 496 -35.43 11.80 28.00
CA SER A 496 -36.13 13.04 28.38
C SER A 496 -36.06 13.34 29.89
N GLU A 497 -35.90 12.31 30.72
CA GLU A 497 -35.77 12.48 32.17
C GLU A 497 -34.39 12.96 32.58
N LYS A 498 -33.34 12.54 31.86
CA LYS A 498 -31.96 13.01 32.05
C LYS A 498 -31.72 14.40 31.47
N THR A 499 -32.18 14.63 30.25
CA THR A 499 -32.03 15.93 29.57
C THR A 499 -32.92 17.01 30.15
N LYS A 500 -34.01 16.63 30.87
CA LYS A 500 -35.09 17.53 31.31
C LYS A 500 -35.83 18.22 30.16
N ILE A 501 -35.78 17.62 28.97
CA ILE A 501 -36.44 18.12 27.75
C ILE A 501 -37.47 17.09 27.31
N SER A 502 -38.71 17.53 27.14
CA SER A 502 -39.83 16.71 26.68
C SER A 502 -40.52 17.34 25.46
N GLY A 503 -41.39 16.58 24.81
CA GLY A 503 -42.23 17.09 23.72
C GLY A 503 -41.54 17.33 22.38
N LYS A 504 -40.24 16.97 22.22
CA LYS A 504 -39.56 16.96 20.94
C LYS A 504 -39.51 15.53 20.38
N PRO A 505 -39.38 15.36 19.05
CA PRO A 505 -39.23 14.03 18.45
C PRO A 505 -38.11 13.23 19.10
N GLY A 506 -38.26 11.91 19.22
CA GLY A 506 -37.28 11.02 19.82
C GLY A 506 -37.18 11.06 21.35
N ALA A 507 -38.02 11.81 22.04
CA ALA A 507 -38.09 11.83 23.51
C ALA A 507 -38.60 10.49 24.05
N LEU A 508 -37.80 9.81 24.86
CA LEU A 508 -38.16 8.58 25.58
C LEU A 508 -37.92 8.78 27.09
N THR A 509 -38.72 8.14 27.93
CA THR A 509 -38.40 8.04 29.36
C THR A 509 -37.19 7.12 29.58
N THR A 510 -36.50 7.24 30.70
CA THR A 510 -35.42 6.33 31.09
C THR A 510 -35.86 4.87 31.03
N LYS A 511 -37.09 4.55 31.40
CA LYS A 511 -37.64 3.20 31.31
C LYS A 511 -37.78 2.74 29.85
N GLN A 512 -38.27 3.59 28.94
CA GLN A 512 -38.38 3.26 27.51
C GLN A 512 -37.02 3.15 26.84
N MET A 513 -36.04 3.97 27.21
CA MET A 513 -34.65 3.88 26.70
C MET A 513 -33.96 2.55 27.03
N LYS A 514 -34.53 1.75 27.92
CA LYS A 514 -34.05 0.42 28.32
C LYS A 514 -34.87 -0.72 27.72
N GLN A 515 -35.64 -0.45 26.67
CA GLN A 515 -36.49 -1.42 25.97
C GLN A 515 -36.13 -1.45 24.49
N GLN A 516 -35.78 -2.61 23.96
CA GLN A 516 -35.43 -2.76 22.52
C GLN A 516 -36.56 -2.26 21.61
N ALA A 517 -37.80 -2.56 21.96
CA ALA A 517 -38.99 -2.15 21.19
C ALA A 517 -39.12 -0.64 20.99
N SER A 518 -38.45 0.19 21.78
CA SER A 518 -38.45 1.66 21.65
C SER A 518 -37.58 2.16 20.49
N PHE A 519 -36.67 1.33 19.96
CA PHE A 519 -35.69 1.71 18.95
C PHE A 519 -36.04 1.13 17.58
N GLN A 520 -37.04 1.74 16.93
CA GLN A 520 -37.53 1.26 15.65
C GLN A 520 -36.50 1.39 14.55
N GLY A 521 -36.31 0.31 13.77
CA GLY A 521 -35.35 0.26 12.63
C GLY A 521 -33.87 0.15 13.01
N TRP A 522 -33.58 -0.11 14.29
CA TRP A 522 -32.23 -0.38 14.74
C TRP A 522 -31.87 -1.86 14.58
N ASP A 523 -30.61 -2.13 14.21
CA ASP A 523 -30.07 -3.49 14.04
C ASP A 523 -29.54 -4.02 15.37
N PHE A 524 -30.38 -4.76 16.09
CA PHE A 524 -30.00 -5.42 17.34
C PHE A 524 -29.34 -6.80 17.12
N ASP A 525 -29.34 -7.30 15.91
CA ASP A 525 -28.66 -8.55 15.58
C ASP A 525 -27.15 -8.35 15.40
N ASN A 526 -26.73 -7.27 14.70
CA ASN A 526 -25.34 -7.05 14.32
C ASN A 526 -24.68 -5.84 15.00
N ILE A 527 -25.40 -4.73 15.22
CA ILE A 527 -24.83 -3.45 15.66
C ILE A 527 -25.04 -3.22 17.15
N TRP A 528 -26.28 -3.33 17.60
CA TRP A 528 -26.66 -3.01 18.96
C TRP A 528 -26.90 -4.25 19.83
N THR A 529 -26.80 -4.10 21.12
CA THR A 529 -27.26 -5.07 22.12
C THR A 529 -27.86 -4.33 23.29
N ILE A 530 -28.83 -4.94 23.97
CA ILE A 530 -29.48 -4.36 25.13
C ILE A 530 -29.77 -5.45 26.16
N GLN A 531 -29.61 -5.14 27.43
CA GLN A 531 -30.16 -5.91 28.52
C GLN A 531 -31.49 -5.25 28.96
N GLU A 532 -32.60 -5.83 28.49
CA GLU A 532 -33.95 -5.32 28.68
C GLU A 532 -34.22 -4.90 30.13
N GLY A 533 -34.73 -3.69 30.31
CA GLY A 533 -35.08 -3.11 31.60
C GLY A 533 -33.90 -2.71 32.49
N VAL A 534 -32.68 -3.08 32.14
CA VAL A 534 -31.48 -2.84 32.96
C VAL A 534 -30.61 -1.72 32.37
N ASP A 535 -30.16 -1.90 31.12
CA ASP A 535 -29.21 -0.99 30.50
C ASP A 535 -29.79 -0.27 29.27
N TYR A 536 -29.16 0.83 28.88
CA TYR A 536 -29.31 1.43 27.56
C TYR A 536 -28.71 0.54 26.49
N PRO A 537 -29.09 0.69 25.19
CA PRO A 537 -28.40 -0.01 24.10
C PRO A 537 -26.89 0.22 24.11
N LYS A 538 -26.14 -0.82 23.84
CA LYS A 538 -24.66 -0.78 23.73
C LYS A 538 -24.26 -1.23 22.35
N LEU A 539 -23.21 -0.65 21.81
CA LEU A 539 -22.61 -1.09 20.54
C LEU A 539 -21.83 -2.38 20.76
N ARG A 540 -22.10 -3.42 19.95
CA ARG A 540 -21.38 -4.70 20.00
C ARG A 540 -19.91 -4.53 19.68
N SER A 541 -19.58 -3.61 18.76
CA SER A 541 -18.22 -3.28 18.37
C SER A 541 -17.37 -2.74 19.52
N LEU A 542 -17.97 -2.05 20.48
CA LEU A 542 -17.28 -1.46 21.64
C LEU A 542 -17.19 -2.38 22.86
N GLN A 543 -17.71 -3.60 22.77
CA GLN A 543 -17.58 -4.57 23.87
C GLN A 543 -16.22 -5.29 23.73
N LYS A 544 -15.49 -5.37 24.86
CA LYS A 544 -14.21 -6.08 24.97
C LYS A 544 -14.42 -7.53 25.29
#